data_b30b34ce0c5b5c9b4dc52de056556852
#
_entry.id   b30b34ce0c5b5c9b4dc52de056556852
#
_cell.length_a   1.000
_cell.length_b   1.000
_cell.length_c   1.000
_cell.angle_alpha   90.00
_cell.angle_beta   90.00
_cell.angle_gamma   90.00
#
_symmetry.space_group_name_H-M   'P 1'
#
loop_
_entity.id
_entity.type
_entity.pdbx_description
1 polymer ?
#
loop_
_entity_poly.entity_id
_entity_poly.type
_entity_poly.pdbx_seq_one_letter_code
_entity_poly.pdbx_strand_id
1 'polypeptide(L)'
;MRSTDILIVDDEIGIREVLQETLEDEGYTVAQAESAEEARAMRNKNRPALVLLDIWMPDCDGITLLKEWAKNGQLTMPVVMMSGHGSIDTAVEATKIGALDFLEKPIPLQRLLQTVERALKHAETQNDKPLAIDALGNSTSVQALNQQIEHALKQNSPVLLLGETGFPFEAIARAFHRENAPWVQPTRPEQIIEIPVELLNKATNGVLYLGDISQYSKNIRQGIAFLAGKADKHNTRLIYISSRPLNELLDHSESDVRLMSILSSTIVNVPPLRHHAEDIPFLVGKILAEVNAAQVQTPVKFTNAALSRLRQYDWPGNYEQLRNVVTSLALNAEQNEVGDTAVSRLLNQFNADEMFADIRSAFNFNLPLRELREELERRYFEFHIRQENHNMSRVAQKVGLERTHLYRKLKQLGITFSRRNASTEKTGNTNTATITNSVSE
;
A
#
# COMPACT_ATOMS: atom_id res chain seq x y z
N MET A 1 12.06 13.26 -25.13
CA MET A 1 11.77 11.97 -25.78
C MET A 1 10.42 11.54 -25.25
N ARG A 2 9.41 11.38 -26.11
CA ARG A 2 8.10 10.86 -25.69
C ARG A 2 8.35 9.45 -25.15
N SER A 3 7.79 9.15 -24.00
CA SER A 3 7.74 7.80 -23.45
C SER A 3 6.94 6.92 -24.40
N THR A 4 7.26 5.64 -24.48
CA THR A 4 6.45 4.66 -25.20
C THR A 4 5.02 4.72 -24.69
N ASP A 5 4.07 5.03 -25.58
CA ASP A 5 2.67 5.20 -25.19
C ASP A 5 2.06 3.82 -24.88
N ILE A 6 2.31 2.83 -25.72
CA ILE A 6 1.68 1.49 -25.63
C ILE A 6 2.76 0.40 -25.70
N LEU A 7 2.68 -0.57 -24.79
CA LEU A 7 3.45 -1.81 -24.83
C LEU A 7 2.51 -2.96 -25.22
N ILE A 8 2.81 -3.63 -26.33
CA ILE A 8 2.11 -4.84 -26.77
C ILE A 8 2.93 -6.04 -26.32
N VAL A 9 2.29 -6.95 -25.60
CA VAL A 9 2.89 -8.20 -25.10
C VAL A 9 2.09 -9.37 -25.64
N ASP A 10 2.67 -10.13 -26.58
CA ASP A 10 2.01 -11.23 -27.27
C ASP A 10 3.10 -12.12 -27.87
N ASP A 11 3.00 -13.43 -27.86
CA ASP A 11 4.02 -14.32 -28.45
C ASP A 11 3.84 -14.46 -29.99
N GLU A 12 2.65 -14.17 -30.52
CA GLU A 12 2.35 -14.25 -31.92
C GLU A 12 2.83 -13.00 -32.69
N ILE A 13 3.92 -13.11 -33.47
CA ILE A 13 4.50 -11.99 -34.23
C ILE A 13 3.48 -11.29 -35.14
N GLY A 14 2.61 -12.06 -35.83
CA GLY A 14 1.62 -11.48 -36.75
C GLY A 14 0.58 -10.61 -36.03
N ILE A 15 0.20 -10.96 -34.79
CA ILE A 15 -0.69 -10.14 -33.98
C ILE A 15 0.02 -8.87 -33.53
N ARG A 16 1.26 -8.97 -33.04
CA ARG A 16 2.03 -7.79 -32.64
C ARG A 16 2.21 -6.79 -33.79
N GLU A 17 2.58 -7.28 -34.98
CA GLU A 17 2.77 -6.41 -36.17
C GLU A 17 1.47 -5.71 -36.58
N VAL A 18 0.35 -6.40 -36.65
CA VAL A 18 -0.94 -5.83 -37.00
C VAL A 18 -1.40 -4.79 -35.96
N LEU A 19 -1.25 -5.11 -34.66
CA LEU A 19 -1.61 -4.15 -33.60
C LEU A 19 -0.70 -2.94 -33.61
N GLN A 20 0.62 -3.12 -33.84
CA GLN A 20 1.57 -2.02 -33.93
C GLN A 20 1.23 -1.09 -35.11
N GLU A 21 1.10 -1.64 -36.31
CA GLU A 21 0.78 -0.85 -37.52
C GLU A 21 -0.52 -0.05 -37.32
N THR A 22 -1.55 -0.72 -36.77
CA THR A 22 -2.84 -0.08 -36.48
C THR A 22 -2.72 1.09 -35.50
N LEU A 23 -1.93 0.93 -34.43
CA LEU A 23 -1.81 1.96 -33.40
C LEU A 23 -0.84 3.07 -33.80
N GLU A 24 0.19 2.76 -34.59
CA GLU A 24 1.11 3.76 -35.17
C GLU A 24 0.40 4.65 -36.20
N ASP A 25 -0.53 4.10 -37.01
CA ASP A 25 -1.37 4.84 -37.93
C ASP A 25 -2.26 5.86 -37.19
N GLU A 26 -2.67 5.58 -35.97
CA GLU A 26 -3.41 6.51 -35.10
C GLU A 26 -2.49 7.48 -34.33
N GLY A 27 -1.17 7.41 -34.56
CA GLY A 27 -0.17 8.33 -34.01
C GLY A 27 0.40 7.96 -32.62
N TYR A 28 0.16 6.75 -32.14
CA TYR A 28 0.75 6.27 -30.88
C TYR A 28 2.18 5.77 -31.09
N THR A 29 3.01 5.88 -30.07
CA THR A 29 4.32 5.21 -30.04
C THR A 29 4.19 3.83 -29.41
N VAL A 30 4.57 2.80 -30.15
CA VAL A 30 4.36 1.41 -29.74
C VAL A 30 5.69 0.71 -29.50
N ALA A 31 5.78 -0.08 -28.44
CA ALA A 31 6.85 -1.06 -28.21
C ALA A 31 6.24 -2.46 -28.18
N GLN A 32 7.02 -3.45 -28.58
CA GLN A 32 6.60 -4.85 -28.57
C GLN A 32 7.46 -5.66 -27.62
N ALA A 33 6.86 -6.68 -26.99
CA ALA A 33 7.52 -7.73 -26.22
C ALA A 33 6.94 -9.07 -26.66
N GLU A 34 7.81 -10.06 -26.91
CA GLU A 34 7.41 -11.40 -27.34
C GLU A 34 7.21 -12.38 -26.19
N SER A 35 7.51 -11.95 -24.97
CA SER A 35 7.48 -12.78 -23.78
C SER A 35 7.23 -11.93 -22.52
N ALA A 36 6.83 -12.60 -21.44
CA ALA A 36 6.71 -11.98 -20.14
C ALA A 36 8.05 -11.46 -19.60
N GLU A 37 9.17 -12.15 -19.91
CA GLU A 37 10.51 -11.71 -19.52
C GLU A 37 10.87 -10.37 -20.18
N GLU A 38 10.64 -10.25 -21.47
CA GLU A 38 10.88 -9.00 -22.21
C GLU A 38 9.95 -7.87 -21.74
N ALA A 39 8.68 -8.20 -21.49
CA ALA A 39 7.71 -7.24 -20.93
C ALA A 39 8.16 -6.68 -19.57
N ARG A 40 8.72 -7.54 -18.67
CA ARG A 40 9.32 -7.09 -17.40
C ARG A 40 10.48 -6.13 -17.63
N ALA A 41 11.40 -6.49 -18.55
CA ALA A 41 12.57 -5.68 -18.87
C ALA A 41 12.17 -4.30 -19.42
N MET A 42 11.25 -4.27 -20.38
CA MET A 42 10.75 -3.02 -21.00
C MET A 42 10.01 -2.15 -19.99
N ARG A 43 9.11 -2.73 -19.21
CA ARG A 43 8.37 -2.03 -18.16
C ARG A 43 9.32 -1.42 -17.10
N ASN A 44 10.39 -2.13 -16.74
CA ASN A 44 11.37 -1.64 -15.78
C ASN A 44 12.27 -0.53 -16.35
N LYS A 45 12.50 -0.55 -17.67
CA LYS A 45 13.28 0.49 -18.37
C LYS A 45 12.47 1.78 -18.53
N ASN A 46 11.24 1.67 -19.00
CA ASN A 46 10.33 2.79 -19.20
C ASN A 46 8.90 2.35 -18.86
N ARG A 47 8.21 3.10 -18.00
CA ARG A 47 6.79 2.85 -17.72
C ARG A 47 5.97 3.17 -18.98
N PRO A 48 5.28 2.21 -19.60
CA PRO A 48 4.35 2.51 -20.69
C PRO A 48 3.11 3.24 -20.17
N ALA A 49 2.43 4.00 -21.02
CA ALA A 49 1.15 4.61 -20.67
C ALA A 49 0.00 3.58 -20.64
N LEU A 50 0.12 2.52 -21.45
CA LEU A 50 -0.83 1.40 -21.53
C LEU A 50 -0.08 0.10 -21.86
N VAL A 51 -0.54 -1.02 -21.32
CA VAL A 51 -0.10 -2.36 -21.73
C VAL A 51 -1.27 -3.13 -22.33
N LEU A 52 -1.09 -3.68 -23.52
CA LEU A 52 -1.93 -4.72 -24.12
C LEU A 52 -1.22 -6.05 -23.86
N LEU A 53 -1.82 -6.92 -23.05
CA LEU A 53 -1.18 -8.13 -22.54
C LEU A 53 -1.95 -9.38 -22.95
N ASP A 54 -1.30 -10.25 -23.72
CA ASP A 54 -1.88 -11.56 -24.01
C ASP A 54 -1.89 -12.46 -22.78
N ILE A 55 -2.93 -13.30 -22.70
CA ILE A 55 -3.07 -14.28 -21.61
C ILE A 55 -2.17 -15.48 -21.85
N TRP A 56 -2.14 -16.00 -23.07
CA TRP A 56 -1.47 -17.24 -23.39
C TRP A 56 -0.08 -16.99 -24.00
N MET A 57 0.96 -17.08 -23.17
CA MET A 57 2.34 -16.98 -23.62
C MET A 57 3.12 -18.20 -23.12
N PRO A 58 4.11 -18.69 -23.89
CA PRO A 58 4.79 -19.95 -23.59
C PRO A 58 5.71 -19.91 -22.35
N ASP A 59 6.23 -18.74 -22.00
CA ASP A 59 7.15 -18.56 -20.88
C ASP A 59 6.42 -18.32 -19.54
N CYS A 60 5.36 -17.52 -19.57
CA CYS A 60 4.57 -17.20 -18.39
C CYS A 60 3.20 -16.66 -18.84
N ASP A 61 2.10 -17.16 -18.30
CA ASP A 61 0.79 -16.64 -18.66
C ASP A 61 0.60 -15.18 -18.18
N GLY A 62 -0.15 -14.40 -18.97
CA GLY A 62 -0.35 -12.98 -18.70
C GLY A 62 -1.08 -12.68 -17.39
N ILE A 63 -1.92 -13.59 -16.89
CA ILE A 63 -2.57 -13.44 -15.58
C ILE A 63 -1.53 -13.53 -14.46
N THR A 64 -0.56 -14.44 -14.59
CA THR A 64 0.54 -14.57 -13.64
C THR A 64 1.44 -13.33 -13.66
N LEU A 65 1.77 -12.79 -14.83
CA LEU A 65 2.52 -11.55 -14.97
C LEU A 65 1.77 -10.34 -14.35
N LEU A 66 0.46 -10.26 -14.58
CA LEU A 66 -0.40 -9.23 -13.99
C LEU A 66 -0.42 -9.32 -12.45
N LYS A 67 -0.56 -10.54 -11.90
CA LYS A 67 -0.47 -10.80 -10.44
C LYS A 67 0.88 -10.39 -9.87
N GLU A 68 1.96 -10.68 -10.58
CA GLU A 68 3.31 -10.29 -10.19
C GLU A 68 3.44 -8.76 -10.11
N TRP A 69 2.99 -8.05 -11.14
CA TRP A 69 3.02 -6.59 -11.15
C TRP A 69 2.14 -5.98 -10.06
N ALA A 70 0.96 -6.54 -9.81
CA ALA A 70 0.09 -6.10 -8.73
C ALA A 70 0.74 -6.30 -7.35
N LYS A 71 1.30 -7.49 -7.10
CA LYS A 71 1.95 -7.85 -5.83
C LYS A 71 3.20 -7.00 -5.55
N ASN A 72 3.96 -6.66 -6.59
CA ASN A 72 5.20 -5.88 -6.48
C ASN A 72 4.96 -4.36 -6.51
N GLY A 73 3.70 -3.89 -6.50
CA GLY A 73 3.37 -2.47 -6.65
C GLY A 73 3.77 -1.89 -8.02
N GLN A 74 3.93 -2.77 -8.99
CA GLN A 74 4.38 -2.42 -10.34
C GLN A 74 3.22 -2.19 -11.31
N LEU A 75 1.98 -2.49 -10.94
CA LEU A 75 0.78 -2.24 -11.73
C LEU A 75 0.36 -0.77 -11.60
N THR A 76 1.18 0.11 -12.15
CA THR A 76 0.97 1.57 -12.07
C THR A 76 0.43 2.18 -13.37
N MET A 77 0.22 1.36 -14.39
CA MET A 77 -0.34 1.72 -15.70
C MET A 77 -1.57 0.85 -15.97
N PRO A 78 -2.53 1.32 -16.77
CA PRO A 78 -3.62 0.49 -17.21
C PRO A 78 -3.11 -0.72 -18.01
N VAL A 79 -3.67 -1.88 -17.73
CA VAL A 79 -3.43 -3.12 -18.47
C VAL A 79 -4.74 -3.60 -19.05
N VAL A 80 -4.74 -3.86 -20.35
CA VAL A 80 -5.85 -4.46 -21.08
C VAL A 80 -5.42 -5.87 -21.48
N MET A 81 -6.17 -6.86 -21.04
CA MET A 81 -5.87 -8.25 -21.36
C MET A 81 -6.41 -8.61 -22.76
N MET A 82 -5.66 -9.43 -23.49
CA MET A 82 -6.07 -9.99 -24.78
C MET A 82 -6.18 -11.51 -24.68
N SER A 83 -7.16 -12.14 -25.34
CA SER A 83 -7.28 -13.60 -25.32
C SER A 83 -7.98 -14.15 -26.56
N GLY A 84 -7.47 -15.24 -27.12
CA GLY A 84 -8.10 -16.01 -28.21
C GLY A 84 -9.17 -17.00 -27.72
N HIS A 85 -9.19 -17.38 -26.46
CA HIS A 85 -10.13 -18.32 -25.85
C HIS A 85 -10.55 -17.82 -24.47
N GLY A 86 -11.14 -16.61 -24.42
CA GLY A 86 -11.55 -16.00 -23.15
C GLY A 86 -12.76 -16.70 -22.55
N SER A 87 -12.58 -17.44 -21.45
CA SER A 87 -13.71 -17.74 -20.60
C SER A 87 -14.11 -16.49 -19.81
N ILE A 88 -15.39 -16.33 -19.52
CA ILE A 88 -15.88 -15.25 -18.64
C ILE A 88 -15.13 -15.26 -17.31
N ASP A 89 -14.78 -16.43 -16.82
CA ASP A 89 -14.04 -16.59 -15.56
C ASP A 89 -12.64 -15.96 -15.61
N THR A 90 -11.91 -16.08 -16.73
CA THR A 90 -10.58 -15.50 -16.93
C THR A 90 -10.63 -13.97 -17.00
N ALA A 91 -11.63 -13.42 -17.67
CA ALA A 91 -11.84 -11.97 -17.73
C ALA A 91 -12.18 -11.40 -16.34
N VAL A 92 -13.01 -12.11 -15.58
CA VAL A 92 -13.36 -11.75 -14.19
C VAL A 92 -12.13 -11.83 -13.28
N GLU A 93 -11.29 -12.85 -13.44
CA GLU A 93 -10.05 -12.98 -12.66
C GLU A 93 -9.08 -11.83 -12.97
N ALA A 94 -8.82 -11.52 -14.23
CA ALA A 94 -7.97 -10.42 -14.65
C ALA A 94 -8.43 -9.08 -14.08
N THR A 95 -9.73 -8.80 -14.15
CA THR A 95 -10.32 -7.57 -13.61
C THR A 95 -10.16 -7.49 -12.08
N LYS A 96 -10.31 -8.62 -11.37
CA LYS A 96 -10.09 -8.69 -9.91
C LYS A 96 -8.64 -8.38 -9.50
N ILE A 97 -7.67 -8.73 -10.35
CA ILE A 97 -6.25 -8.46 -10.11
C ILE A 97 -5.90 -7.00 -10.38
N GLY A 98 -6.67 -6.33 -11.25
CA GLY A 98 -6.47 -4.92 -11.59
C GLY A 98 -6.31 -4.63 -13.08
N ALA A 99 -6.65 -5.57 -13.97
CA ALA A 99 -6.79 -5.27 -15.40
C ALA A 99 -7.94 -4.28 -15.61
N LEU A 100 -7.70 -3.29 -16.48
CA LEU A 100 -8.69 -2.26 -16.80
C LEU A 100 -9.81 -2.79 -17.69
N ASP A 101 -9.46 -3.65 -18.65
CA ASP A 101 -10.41 -4.21 -19.63
C ASP A 101 -9.87 -5.51 -20.22
N PHE A 102 -10.73 -6.13 -21.06
CA PHE A 102 -10.48 -7.39 -21.72
C PHE A 102 -10.90 -7.31 -23.20
N LEU A 103 -10.03 -7.78 -24.11
CA LEU A 103 -10.27 -7.86 -25.54
C LEU A 103 -10.20 -9.32 -26.01
N GLU A 104 -11.23 -9.78 -26.69
CA GLU A 104 -11.28 -11.09 -27.29
C GLU A 104 -10.71 -11.07 -28.72
N LYS A 105 -9.76 -11.96 -29.02
CA LYS A 105 -9.20 -12.14 -30.36
C LYS A 105 -10.16 -13.01 -31.21
N PRO A 106 -10.42 -12.65 -32.49
CA PRO A 106 -9.86 -11.53 -33.24
C PRO A 106 -10.41 -10.18 -32.80
N ILE A 107 -9.53 -9.20 -32.55
CA ILE A 107 -9.91 -7.90 -32.00
C ILE A 107 -10.44 -6.98 -33.11
N PRO A 108 -11.72 -6.59 -33.05
CA PRO A 108 -12.25 -5.61 -34.00
C PRO A 108 -11.57 -4.25 -33.84
N LEU A 109 -11.16 -3.64 -34.96
CA LEU A 109 -10.43 -2.34 -34.97
C LEU A 109 -11.12 -1.28 -34.12
N GLN A 110 -12.42 -1.10 -34.28
CA GLN A 110 -13.17 -0.09 -33.51
C GLN A 110 -13.09 -0.33 -32.01
N ARG A 111 -13.17 -1.60 -31.58
CA ARG A 111 -13.11 -1.95 -30.16
C ARG A 111 -11.71 -1.75 -29.59
N LEU A 112 -10.65 -2.07 -30.36
CA LEU A 112 -9.27 -1.79 -29.99
C LEU A 112 -9.07 -0.30 -29.73
N LEU A 113 -9.40 0.55 -30.70
CA LEU A 113 -9.19 2.00 -30.63
C LEU A 113 -10.00 2.63 -29.49
N GLN A 114 -11.26 2.25 -29.31
CA GLN A 114 -12.09 2.73 -28.20
C GLN A 114 -11.52 2.34 -26.84
N THR A 115 -11.01 1.10 -26.72
CA THR A 115 -10.44 0.60 -25.47
C THR A 115 -9.11 1.30 -25.16
N VAL A 116 -8.26 1.48 -26.18
CA VAL A 116 -6.97 2.21 -26.05
C VAL A 116 -7.21 3.67 -25.68
N GLU A 117 -8.09 4.38 -26.39
CA GLU A 117 -8.43 5.77 -26.07
C GLU A 117 -8.96 5.91 -24.64
N ARG A 118 -9.86 5.01 -24.22
CA ARG A 118 -10.40 4.99 -22.86
C ARG A 118 -9.32 4.71 -21.83
N ALA A 119 -8.42 3.74 -22.09
CA ALA A 119 -7.34 3.38 -21.20
C ALA A 119 -6.31 4.51 -21.03
N LEU A 120 -5.94 5.18 -22.11
CA LEU A 120 -5.03 6.33 -22.09
C LEU A 120 -5.66 7.55 -21.41
N LYS A 121 -6.93 7.86 -21.68
CA LYS A 121 -7.67 8.88 -20.94
C LYS A 121 -7.77 8.56 -19.44
N HIS A 122 -7.95 7.30 -19.11
CA HIS A 122 -7.94 6.85 -17.71
C HIS A 122 -6.56 7.08 -17.06
N ALA A 123 -5.47 6.79 -17.79
CA ALA A 123 -4.11 7.05 -17.33
C ALA A 123 -3.82 8.56 -17.18
N GLU A 124 -4.27 9.39 -18.11
CA GLU A 124 -4.16 10.86 -18.06
C GLU A 124 -4.97 11.44 -16.90
N THR A 125 -6.20 10.95 -16.70
CA THR A 125 -7.07 11.42 -15.60
C THR A 125 -6.51 11.04 -14.23
N GLN A 126 -5.73 9.97 -14.13
CA GLN A 126 -5.00 9.62 -12.91
C GLN A 126 -3.75 10.48 -12.68
N ASN A 127 -3.13 11.02 -13.75
CA ASN A 127 -1.87 11.78 -13.64
C ASN A 127 -2.06 13.31 -13.58
N ASP A 128 -3.14 13.90 -14.10
CA ASP A 128 -3.22 15.33 -14.39
C ASP A 128 -4.20 16.18 -13.57
N LYS A 129 -4.96 15.60 -12.67
CA LYS A 129 -5.60 16.39 -11.62
C LYS A 129 -4.97 15.98 -10.29
N PRO A 130 -4.16 16.86 -9.67
CA PRO A 130 -3.92 16.68 -8.24
C PRO A 130 -5.31 16.55 -7.64
N LEU A 131 -5.58 15.44 -6.93
CA LEU A 131 -6.72 15.38 -6.06
C LEU A 131 -6.57 16.64 -5.20
N ALA A 132 -7.38 17.67 -5.48
CA ALA A 132 -7.46 18.78 -4.56
C ALA A 132 -7.70 18.14 -3.20
N ILE A 133 -7.05 18.58 -2.17
CA ILE A 133 -7.12 17.97 -0.83
C ILE A 133 -8.59 17.91 -0.38
N ASP A 134 -9.42 18.85 -0.84
CA ASP A 134 -10.90 18.84 -0.78
C ASP A 134 -11.53 17.56 -1.39
N ALA A 135 -10.77 16.80 -2.15
CA ALA A 135 -11.22 15.53 -2.70
C ALA A 135 -11.22 14.37 -1.70
N LEU A 136 -10.58 14.53 -0.54
CA LEU A 136 -10.57 13.52 0.52
C LEU A 136 -11.78 13.62 1.45
N GLY A 137 -12.55 14.72 1.40
CA GLY A 137 -13.72 14.96 2.24
C GLY A 137 -13.65 16.25 3.04
N ASN A 138 -14.57 16.40 3.98
CA ASN A 138 -14.73 17.62 4.80
C ASN A 138 -14.77 17.32 6.30
N SER A 139 -14.47 16.10 6.72
CA SER A 139 -14.43 15.74 8.14
C SER A 139 -13.39 16.54 8.92
N THR A 140 -13.53 16.53 10.24
CA THR A 140 -12.57 17.19 11.14
C THR A 140 -11.15 16.66 10.96
N SER A 141 -10.98 15.35 10.67
CA SER A 141 -9.70 14.74 10.41
C SER A 141 -9.06 15.25 9.11
N VAL A 142 -9.86 15.42 8.04
CA VAL A 142 -9.39 15.97 6.76
C VAL A 142 -9.09 17.47 6.90
N GLN A 143 -9.89 18.23 7.66
CA GLN A 143 -9.62 19.63 7.95
C GLN A 143 -8.30 19.82 8.73
N ALA A 144 -8.02 18.94 9.70
CA ALA A 144 -6.74 18.93 10.41
C ALA A 144 -5.56 18.62 9.50
N LEU A 145 -5.72 17.67 8.53
CA LEU A 145 -4.73 17.41 7.49
C LEU A 145 -4.47 18.65 6.64
N ASN A 146 -5.52 19.34 6.19
CA ASN A 146 -5.40 20.58 5.40
C ASN A 146 -4.61 21.65 6.16
N GLN A 147 -4.89 21.85 7.44
CA GLN A 147 -4.15 22.78 8.29
C GLN A 147 -2.65 22.40 8.42
N GLN A 148 -2.34 21.10 8.57
CA GLN A 148 -0.96 20.64 8.60
C GLN A 148 -0.24 20.94 7.28
N ILE A 149 -0.90 20.73 6.13
CA ILE A 149 -0.34 21.01 4.81
C ILE A 149 -0.14 22.52 4.62
N GLU A 150 -1.11 23.35 4.97
CA GLU A 150 -0.96 24.81 4.92
C GLU A 150 0.19 25.32 5.79
N HIS A 151 0.37 24.72 6.97
CA HIS A 151 1.50 25.05 7.83
C HIS A 151 2.84 24.62 7.20
N ALA A 152 2.89 23.42 6.63
CA ALA A 152 4.06 22.90 5.96
C ALA A 152 4.42 23.69 4.69
N LEU A 153 3.43 24.24 3.98
CA LEU A 153 3.65 25.11 2.82
C LEU A 153 4.40 26.40 3.15
N LYS A 154 4.23 26.92 4.35
CA LYS A 154 4.91 28.15 4.83
C LYS A 154 6.38 27.91 5.14
N GLN A 155 6.78 26.67 5.31
CA GLN A 155 8.15 26.26 5.60
C GLN A 155 8.80 25.72 4.32
N ASN A 156 10.10 25.96 4.10
CA ASN A 156 10.83 25.39 2.97
C ASN A 156 11.60 24.11 3.38
N SER A 157 11.18 23.46 4.45
CA SER A 157 11.80 22.22 4.97
C SER A 157 11.34 20.99 4.19
N PRO A 158 12.10 19.88 4.26
CA PRO A 158 11.67 18.57 3.80
C PRO A 158 10.34 18.16 4.47
N VAL A 159 9.47 17.48 3.71
CA VAL A 159 8.15 17.06 4.20
C VAL A 159 8.06 15.54 4.20
N LEU A 160 7.68 14.98 5.35
CA LEU A 160 7.33 13.57 5.48
C LEU A 160 5.81 13.42 5.56
N LEU A 161 5.24 12.70 4.61
CA LEU A 161 3.84 12.24 4.65
C LEU A 161 3.83 10.89 5.37
N LEU A 162 3.24 10.86 6.55
CA LEU A 162 3.14 9.65 7.37
C LEU A 162 1.69 9.14 7.37
N GLY A 163 1.47 7.91 6.94
CA GLY A 163 0.15 7.30 6.91
C GLY A 163 0.19 5.88 6.37
N GLU A 164 -0.92 5.18 6.46
CA GLU A 164 -1.02 3.80 6.00
C GLU A 164 -1.05 3.70 4.46
N THR A 165 -0.71 2.52 3.94
CA THR A 165 -0.80 2.22 2.49
C THR A 165 -2.22 2.39 1.95
N GLY A 166 -2.35 2.58 0.63
CA GLY A 166 -3.64 2.72 -0.03
C GLY A 166 -4.20 4.15 -0.07
N PHE A 167 -3.42 5.15 0.36
CA PHE A 167 -3.72 6.55 0.10
C PHE A 167 -3.00 7.06 -1.15
N PRO A 168 -3.61 8.01 -1.90
CA PRO A 168 -2.97 8.66 -3.03
C PRO A 168 -1.95 9.70 -2.55
N PHE A 169 -0.87 9.26 -1.89
CA PHE A 169 0.14 10.15 -1.32
C PHE A 169 0.77 11.11 -2.32
N GLU A 170 0.95 10.66 -3.57
CA GLU A 170 1.48 11.53 -4.62
C GLU A 170 0.55 12.73 -4.84
N ALA A 171 -0.76 12.51 -4.82
CA ALA A 171 -1.73 13.59 -4.98
C ALA A 171 -1.66 14.60 -3.81
N ILE A 172 -1.43 14.12 -2.57
CA ILE A 172 -1.20 14.99 -1.41
C ILE A 172 0.15 15.72 -1.58
N ALA A 173 1.20 15.03 -2.03
CA ALA A 173 2.50 15.61 -2.27
C ALA A 173 2.47 16.69 -3.37
N ARG A 174 1.60 16.54 -4.36
CA ARG A 174 1.38 17.56 -5.41
C ARG A 174 0.84 18.90 -4.89
N ALA A 175 0.23 18.93 -3.70
CA ALA A 175 -0.14 20.18 -3.05
C ALA A 175 1.06 21.07 -2.73
N PHE A 176 2.25 20.50 -2.59
CA PHE A 176 3.51 21.22 -2.38
C PHE A 176 4.21 21.64 -3.66
N HIS A 177 3.69 21.24 -4.82
CA HIS A 177 4.25 21.56 -6.12
C HIS A 177 3.72 22.92 -6.60
N ARG A 178 4.61 23.76 -7.10
CA ARG A 178 4.26 25.04 -7.70
C ARG A 178 4.09 24.85 -9.22
N GLU A 179 3.11 25.52 -9.79
CA GLU A 179 2.94 25.54 -11.25
C GLU A 179 4.25 25.93 -11.95
N ASN A 180 4.58 25.23 -13.02
CA ASN A 180 5.81 25.41 -13.81
C ASN A 180 7.14 25.10 -13.09
N ALA A 181 7.13 24.60 -11.85
CA ALA A 181 8.34 24.13 -11.19
C ALA A 181 8.65 22.66 -11.60
N PRO A 182 9.93 22.24 -11.59
CA PRO A 182 10.26 20.83 -11.84
C PRO A 182 9.66 19.91 -10.78
N TRP A 183 9.05 18.81 -11.23
CA TRP A 183 8.67 17.66 -10.40
C TRP A 183 9.53 16.48 -10.82
N VAL A 184 10.41 16.03 -9.94
CA VAL A 184 11.34 14.94 -10.22
C VAL A 184 11.06 13.78 -9.27
N GLN A 185 10.95 12.60 -9.86
CA GLN A 185 10.81 11.34 -9.14
C GLN A 185 11.83 10.35 -9.67
N PRO A 186 12.64 9.69 -8.82
CA PRO A 186 13.52 8.61 -9.25
C PRO A 186 12.70 7.46 -9.83
N THR A 187 13.10 6.95 -10.99
CA THR A 187 12.46 5.77 -11.60
C THR A 187 12.80 4.48 -10.85
N ARG A 188 13.96 4.46 -10.17
CA ARG A 188 14.45 3.38 -9.32
C ARG A 188 15.02 3.95 -8.03
N PRO A 189 14.79 3.32 -6.87
CA PRO A 189 15.33 3.82 -5.59
C PRO A 189 16.87 3.94 -5.56
N GLU A 190 17.58 3.09 -6.31
CA GLU A 190 19.05 3.09 -6.40
C GLU A 190 19.61 4.39 -6.95
N GLN A 191 18.86 5.12 -7.78
CA GLN A 191 19.27 6.43 -8.31
C GLN A 191 19.54 7.46 -7.21
N ILE A 192 18.94 7.29 -6.04
CA ILE A 192 19.20 8.13 -4.85
C ILE A 192 20.68 8.06 -4.45
N ILE A 193 21.34 6.93 -4.69
CA ILE A 193 22.76 6.71 -4.39
C ILE A 193 23.61 6.89 -5.64
N GLU A 194 23.18 6.39 -6.79
CA GLU A 194 23.95 6.36 -8.04
C GLU A 194 24.15 7.76 -8.63
N ILE A 195 23.09 8.59 -8.67
CA ILE A 195 23.08 9.89 -9.35
C ILE A 195 22.43 11.01 -8.51
N PRO A 196 22.77 11.15 -7.21
CA PRO A 196 22.10 12.09 -6.32
C PRO A 196 22.19 13.54 -6.77
N VAL A 197 23.34 13.97 -7.32
CA VAL A 197 23.56 15.34 -7.78
C VAL A 197 22.75 15.64 -9.04
N GLU A 198 22.60 14.67 -9.94
CA GLU A 198 21.78 14.82 -11.15
C GLU A 198 20.30 14.97 -10.81
N LEU A 199 19.81 14.19 -9.83
CA LEU A 199 18.44 14.33 -9.33
C LEU A 199 18.17 15.72 -8.77
N LEU A 200 19.10 16.26 -7.97
CA LEU A 200 18.97 17.62 -7.43
C LEU A 200 19.04 18.67 -8.51
N ASN A 201 19.94 18.53 -9.52
CA ASN A 201 20.04 19.45 -10.63
C ASN A 201 18.73 19.50 -11.45
N LYS A 202 18.12 18.33 -11.72
CA LYS A 202 16.82 18.24 -12.39
C LYS A 202 15.69 18.85 -11.58
N ALA A 203 15.74 18.74 -10.25
CA ALA A 203 14.72 19.23 -9.33
C ALA A 203 14.95 20.67 -8.86
N THR A 204 15.94 21.38 -9.41
CA THR A 204 16.30 22.75 -8.98
C THR A 204 15.08 23.69 -9.09
N ASN A 205 14.80 24.43 -8.01
CA ASN A 205 13.63 25.28 -7.82
C ASN A 205 12.27 24.54 -7.84
N GLY A 206 12.28 23.24 -7.61
CA GLY A 206 11.10 22.38 -7.66
C GLY A 206 11.02 21.38 -6.52
N VAL A 207 10.45 20.23 -6.83
CA VAL A 207 10.20 19.13 -5.88
C VAL A 207 10.96 17.88 -6.31
N LEU A 208 11.64 17.24 -5.36
CA LEU A 208 12.15 15.88 -5.49
C LEU A 208 11.30 14.97 -4.60
N TYR A 209 10.44 14.20 -5.24
CA TYR A 209 9.53 13.25 -4.60
C TYR A 209 10.18 11.87 -4.54
N LEU A 210 10.45 11.37 -3.35
CA LEU A 210 11.24 10.16 -3.13
C LEU A 210 10.39 8.91 -2.88
N GLY A 211 9.06 9.03 -2.83
CA GLY A 211 8.17 7.88 -2.59
C GLY A 211 8.24 7.31 -1.18
N ASP A 212 7.82 6.05 -1.02
CA ASP A 212 7.74 5.40 0.30
C ASP A 212 9.10 4.86 0.75
N ILE A 213 9.73 5.60 1.66
CA ILE A 213 11.05 5.28 2.22
C ILE A 213 11.03 4.06 3.16
N SER A 214 9.86 3.62 3.60
CA SER A 214 9.73 2.43 4.46
C SER A 214 10.10 1.13 3.73
N GLN A 215 10.03 1.15 2.40
CA GLN A 215 10.38 0.01 1.54
C GLN A 215 11.86 0.03 1.10
N TYR A 216 12.61 1.10 1.41
CA TYR A 216 13.98 1.27 0.96
C TYR A 216 14.97 0.53 1.86
N SER A 217 16.04 0.03 1.25
CA SER A 217 17.17 -0.53 1.98
C SER A 217 17.88 0.55 2.84
N LYS A 218 18.62 0.12 3.86
CA LYS A 218 19.37 1.03 4.76
C LYS A 218 20.29 1.97 3.98
N ASN A 219 20.99 1.46 2.97
CA ASN A 219 21.91 2.24 2.15
C ASN A 219 21.19 3.35 1.37
N ILE A 220 20.02 3.05 0.79
CA ILE A 220 19.21 4.04 0.05
C ILE A 220 18.71 5.12 1.01
N ARG A 221 18.23 4.72 2.20
CA ARG A 221 17.81 5.69 3.22
C ARG A 221 18.94 6.62 3.66
N GLN A 222 20.18 6.12 3.76
CA GLN A 222 21.36 6.99 4.03
C GLN A 222 21.65 7.97 2.90
N GLY A 223 21.38 7.58 1.63
CA GLY A 223 21.45 8.48 0.48
C GLY A 223 20.50 9.67 0.58
N ILE A 224 19.35 9.50 1.24
CA ILE A 224 18.40 10.59 1.51
C ILE A 224 19.03 11.68 2.38
N ALA A 225 19.84 11.31 3.38
CA ALA A 225 20.53 12.29 4.23
C ALA A 225 21.54 13.14 3.44
N PHE A 226 22.19 12.55 2.42
CA PHE A 226 23.06 13.28 1.51
C PHE A 226 22.26 14.27 0.64
N LEU A 227 21.13 13.83 0.06
CA LEU A 227 20.25 14.69 -0.73
C LEU A 227 19.74 15.87 0.11
N ALA A 228 19.27 15.60 1.33
CA ALA A 228 18.75 16.62 2.24
C ALA A 228 19.81 17.67 2.61
N GLY A 229 21.07 17.25 2.81
CA GLY A 229 22.17 18.17 3.09
C GLY A 229 22.55 19.10 1.93
N LYS A 230 22.06 18.83 0.71
CA LYS A 230 22.33 19.62 -0.49
C LYS A 230 21.11 20.27 -1.11
N ALA A 231 19.92 19.85 -0.73
CA ALA A 231 18.64 20.31 -1.31
C ALA A 231 18.47 21.83 -1.23
N ASP A 232 18.89 22.46 -0.12
CA ASP A 232 18.80 23.92 0.06
C ASP A 232 19.60 24.70 -0.99
N LYS A 233 20.78 24.18 -1.41
CA LYS A 233 21.63 24.82 -2.44
C LYS A 233 20.97 24.83 -3.81
N HIS A 234 20.06 23.90 -4.07
CA HIS A 234 19.30 23.78 -5.31
C HIS A 234 17.88 24.37 -5.17
N ASN A 235 17.54 24.95 -4.00
CA ASN A 235 16.19 25.38 -3.70
C ASN A 235 15.14 24.28 -4.03
N THR A 236 15.48 23.02 -3.67
CA THR A 236 14.69 21.85 -3.97
C THR A 236 13.97 21.38 -2.70
N ARG A 237 12.65 21.24 -2.76
CA ARG A 237 11.88 20.66 -1.68
C ARG A 237 11.89 19.14 -1.80
N LEU A 238 12.31 18.45 -0.73
CA LEU A 238 12.22 16.99 -0.65
C LEU A 238 10.90 16.58 -0.04
N ILE A 239 10.26 15.58 -0.64
CA ILE A 239 9.02 14.98 -0.11
C ILE A 239 9.21 13.48 -0.04
N TYR A 240 8.94 12.92 1.14
CA TYR A 240 8.99 11.49 1.42
C TYR A 240 7.63 10.99 1.89
N ILE A 241 7.42 9.69 1.75
CA ILE A 241 6.32 8.99 2.37
C ILE A 241 6.90 7.96 3.33
N SER A 242 6.16 7.67 4.40
CA SER A 242 6.38 6.46 5.18
C SER A 242 5.04 5.81 5.51
N SER A 243 4.91 4.55 5.12
CA SER A 243 3.77 3.70 5.49
C SER A 243 3.95 3.03 6.85
N ARG A 244 5.13 3.21 7.48
CA ARG A 244 5.47 2.68 8.80
C ARG A 244 5.91 3.80 9.73
N PRO A 245 5.69 3.64 11.05
CA PRO A 245 6.24 4.56 12.05
C PRO A 245 7.75 4.69 11.94
N LEU A 246 8.29 5.90 12.13
CA LEU A 246 9.73 6.15 11.97
C LEU A 246 10.60 5.33 12.93
N ASN A 247 10.12 5.04 14.13
CA ASN A 247 10.83 4.22 15.12
C ASN A 247 11.02 2.76 14.69
N GLU A 248 10.23 2.26 13.75
CA GLU A 248 10.38 0.93 13.18
C GLU A 248 11.36 0.88 12.00
N LEU A 249 11.66 2.04 11.39
CA LEU A 249 12.51 2.14 10.22
C LEU A 249 13.99 2.26 10.55
N LEU A 250 14.32 2.70 11.75
CA LEU A 250 15.65 3.13 12.12
C LEU A 250 16.22 2.27 13.25
N ASP A 251 17.38 1.70 12.97
CA ASP A 251 18.19 0.99 13.97
C ASP A 251 19.03 2.02 14.71
N HIS A 252 18.83 2.36 15.91
CA HIS A 252 19.46 3.37 16.76
C HIS A 252 20.98 3.65 16.55
N SER A 253 21.45 3.60 15.30
CA SER A 253 22.82 3.95 14.91
C SER A 253 22.99 5.47 14.76
N GLU A 254 24.21 6.01 14.89
CA GLU A 254 24.48 7.45 14.76
C GLU A 254 24.03 8.03 13.41
N SER A 255 24.16 7.24 12.32
CA SER A 255 23.67 7.62 10.99
C SER A 255 22.15 7.75 10.94
N ASP A 256 21.45 6.94 11.72
CA ASP A 256 19.98 6.94 11.76
C ASP A 256 19.45 8.12 12.59
N VAL A 257 20.18 8.57 13.63
CA VAL A 257 19.82 9.77 14.40
C VAL A 257 19.82 11.01 13.51
N ARG A 258 20.80 11.15 12.63
CA ARG A 258 20.86 12.28 11.67
C ARG A 258 19.71 12.19 10.65
N LEU A 259 19.45 11.01 10.12
CA LEU A 259 18.33 10.78 9.20
C LEU A 259 17.00 11.07 9.89
N MET A 260 16.83 10.62 11.14
CA MET A 260 15.63 10.91 11.94
C MET A 260 15.40 12.42 12.08
N SER A 261 16.44 13.19 12.41
CA SER A 261 16.34 14.65 12.52
C SER A 261 15.88 15.31 11.22
N ILE A 262 16.33 14.80 10.07
CA ILE A 262 15.92 15.30 8.75
C ILE A 262 14.46 14.92 8.46
N LEU A 263 14.10 13.66 8.65
CA LEU A 263 12.75 13.14 8.35
C LEU A 263 11.68 13.73 9.26
N SER A 264 12.03 14.08 10.50
CA SER A 264 11.11 14.66 11.49
C SER A 264 10.97 16.18 11.40
N SER A 265 11.63 16.85 10.45
CA SER A 265 11.60 18.32 10.34
C SER A 265 10.20 18.86 10.09
N THR A 266 9.44 18.24 9.22
CA THR A 266 8.01 18.55 8.99
C THR A 266 7.26 17.26 8.70
N ILE A 267 6.42 16.82 9.63
CA ILE A 267 5.59 15.63 9.49
C ILE A 267 4.15 16.05 9.23
N VAL A 268 3.56 15.49 8.19
CA VAL A 268 2.13 15.61 7.87
C VAL A 268 1.51 14.23 8.04
N ASN A 269 0.64 14.09 9.03
CA ASN A 269 -0.03 12.83 9.31
C ASN A 269 -1.29 12.70 8.45
N VAL A 270 -1.32 11.67 7.60
CA VAL A 270 -2.47 11.34 6.77
C VAL A 270 -3.36 10.37 7.54
N PRO A 271 -4.59 10.78 7.92
CA PRO A 271 -5.46 9.94 8.74
C PRO A 271 -5.95 8.74 7.92
N PRO A 272 -6.00 7.52 8.49
CA PRO A 272 -6.58 6.37 7.82
C PRO A 272 -8.09 6.55 7.62
N LEU A 273 -8.64 5.93 6.58
CA LEU A 273 -10.03 6.14 6.16
C LEU A 273 -11.06 5.84 7.27
N ARG A 274 -10.77 4.90 8.16
CA ARG A 274 -11.60 4.59 9.33
C ARG A 274 -11.75 5.77 10.32
N HIS A 275 -10.80 6.72 10.31
CA HIS A 275 -10.85 7.92 11.16
C HIS A 275 -11.65 9.07 10.53
N HIS A 276 -12.07 8.93 9.29
CA HIS A 276 -12.97 9.87 8.61
C HIS A 276 -14.03 9.13 7.78
N ALA A 277 -14.60 8.08 8.34
CA ALA A 277 -15.64 7.25 7.72
C ALA A 277 -16.91 8.06 7.34
N GLU A 278 -17.11 9.23 7.93
CA GLU A 278 -18.18 10.17 7.57
C GLU A 278 -18.04 10.72 6.15
N ASP A 279 -16.81 10.76 5.60
CA ASP A 279 -16.54 11.20 4.22
C ASP A 279 -16.78 10.10 3.18
N ILE A 280 -16.97 8.83 3.58
CA ILE A 280 -17.14 7.71 2.66
C ILE A 280 -18.27 7.95 1.65
N PRO A 281 -19.47 8.44 2.00
CA PRO A 281 -20.51 8.71 1.01
C PRO A 281 -20.09 9.74 -0.05
N PHE A 282 -19.34 10.76 0.34
CA PHE A 282 -18.78 11.74 -0.58
C PHE A 282 -17.72 11.13 -1.52
N LEU A 283 -16.81 10.32 -0.96
CA LEU A 283 -15.79 9.59 -1.74
C LEU A 283 -16.42 8.61 -2.72
N VAL A 284 -17.45 7.86 -2.29
CA VAL A 284 -18.22 6.95 -3.16
C VAL A 284 -18.87 7.75 -4.29
N GLY A 285 -19.47 8.90 -4.00
CA GLY A 285 -20.06 9.77 -5.02
C GLY A 285 -19.04 10.22 -6.08
N LYS A 286 -17.82 10.56 -5.67
CA LYS A 286 -16.72 10.91 -6.60
C LYS A 286 -16.29 9.73 -7.46
N ILE A 287 -16.03 8.58 -6.83
CA ILE A 287 -15.64 7.37 -7.56
C ILE A 287 -16.73 6.99 -8.57
N LEU A 288 -18.01 7.06 -8.18
CA LEU A 288 -19.14 6.80 -9.08
C LEU A 288 -19.22 7.81 -10.23
N ALA A 289 -18.93 9.08 -9.97
CA ALA A 289 -18.90 10.09 -11.03
C ALA A 289 -17.83 9.77 -12.09
N GLU A 290 -16.65 9.30 -11.66
CA GLU A 290 -15.58 8.84 -12.55
C GLU A 290 -16.00 7.59 -13.34
N VAL A 291 -16.57 6.58 -12.67
CA VAL A 291 -17.04 5.34 -13.31
C VAL A 291 -18.19 5.63 -14.29
N ASN A 292 -19.17 6.44 -13.89
CA ASN A 292 -20.31 6.78 -14.75
C ASN A 292 -19.91 7.64 -15.96
N ALA A 293 -18.90 8.50 -15.81
CA ALA A 293 -18.38 9.29 -16.94
C ALA A 293 -17.69 8.41 -18.01
N ALA A 294 -17.15 7.25 -17.59
CA ALA A 294 -16.53 6.29 -18.49
C ALA A 294 -17.53 5.33 -19.16
N GLN A 295 -18.79 5.27 -18.70
CA GLN A 295 -19.84 4.37 -19.19
C GLN A 295 -20.92 5.13 -19.95
N VAL A 296 -21.39 4.55 -21.07
CA VAL A 296 -22.52 5.05 -21.86
C VAL A 296 -23.89 4.64 -21.25
N GLN A 297 -23.87 3.88 -20.16
CA GLN A 297 -25.05 3.32 -19.50
C GLN A 297 -25.67 4.26 -18.46
N THR A 298 -26.85 3.91 -17.97
CA THR A 298 -27.53 4.64 -16.92
C THR A 298 -26.69 4.68 -15.64
N PRO A 299 -26.59 5.86 -14.95
CA PRO A 299 -25.74 6.01 -13.78
C PRO A 299 -26.12 5.07 -12.64
N VAL A 300 -25.13 4.39 -12.10
CA VAL A 300 -25.27 3.51 -10.94
C VAL A 300 -25.40 4.33 -9.65
N LYS A 301 -26.24 3.86 -8.72
CA LYS A 301 -26.45 4.47 -7.41
C LYS A 301 -26.27 3.46 -6.28
N PHE A 302 -25.81 3.92 -5.14
CA PHE A 302 -25.73 3.14 -3.91
C PHE A 302 -26.91 3.50 -2.98
N THR A 303 -27.56 2.47 -2.41
CA THR A 303 -28.58 2.69 -1.39
C THR A 303 -27.98 3.25 -0.10
N ASN A 304 -28.81 3.90 0.73
CA ASN A 304 -28.37 4.38 2.04
C ASN A 304 -27.87 3.24 2.95
N ALA A 305 -28.47 2.05 2.83
CA ALA A 305 -28.03 0.86 3.55
C ALA A 305 -26.63 0.42 3.11
N ALA A 306 -26.37 0.41 1.79
CA ALA A 306 -25.05 0.11 1.22
C ALA A 306 -23.98 1.12 1.69
N LEU A 307 -24.29 2.43 1.66
CA LEU A 307 -23.40 3.48 2.17
C LEU A 307 -23.13 3.32 3.67
N SER A 308 -24.13 2.97 4.47
CA SER A 308 -23.97 2.72 5.89
C SER A 308 -23.06 1.52 6.16
N ARG A 309 -23.15 0.48 5.35
CA ARG A 309 -22.28 -0.69 5.44
C ARG A 309 -20.82 -0.34 5.10
N LEU A 310 -20.59 0.44 4.03
CA LEU A 310 -19.25 0.93 3.68
C LEU A 310 -18.63 1.79 4.79
N ARG A 311 -19.43 2.61 5.48
CA ARG A 311 -18.97 3.43 6.62
C ARG A 311 -18.54 2.62 7.84
N GLN A 312 -19.06 1.40 8.01
CA GLN A 312 -18.78 0.53 9.16
C GLN A 312 -17.56 -0.35 8.95
N TYR A 313 -16.98 -0.40 7.76
CA TYR A 313 -15.82 -1.21 7.45
C TYR A 313 -14.52 -0.44 7.77
N ASP A 314 -13.47 -1.14 8.24
CA ASP A 314 -12.23 -0.52 8.73
C ASP A 314 -11.28 -0.05 7.63
N TRP A 315 -11.46 -0.51 6.41
CA TRP A 315 -10.67 -0.11 5.23
C TRP A 315 -9.15 -0.23 5.42
N PRO A 316 -8.59 -1.41 5.67
CA PRO A 316 -7.14 -1.57 5.85
C PRO A 316 -6.32 -1.17 4.62
N GLY A 317 -6.89 -1.27 3.42
CA GLY A 317 -6.32 -0.73 2.18
C GLY A 317 -6.78 0.67 1.84
N ASN A 318 -7.37 1.40 2.78
CA ASN A 318 -7.75 2.81 2.72
C ASN A 318 -8.52 3.20 1.42
N TYR A 319 -8.17 4.34 0.82
CA TYR A 319 -8.85 4.88 -0.37
C TYR A 319 -8.77 3.96 -1.59
N GLU A 320 -7.64 3.30 -1.80
CA GLU A 320 -7.44 2.40 -2.93
C GLU A 320 -8.38 1.18 -2.82
N GLN A 321 -8.50 0.60 -1.64
CA GLN A 321 -9.44 -0.49 -1.38
C GLN A 321 -10.89 -0.02 -1.57
N LEU A 322 -11.26 1.15 -1.02
CA LEU A 322 -12.59 1.73 -1.22
C LEU A 322 -12.89 1.93 -2.71
N ARG A 323 -11.96 2.49 -3.46
CA ARG A 323 -12.09 2.72 -4.91
C ARG A 323 -12.32 1.40 -5.66
N ASN A 324 -11.51 0.38 -5.38
CA ASN A 324 -11.63 -0.93 -6.02
C ASN A 324 -12.99 -1.59 -5.71
N VAL A 325 -13.43 -1.55 -4.45
CA VAL A 325 -14.72 -2.08 -4.02
C VAL A 325 -15.88 -1.35 -4.70
N VAL A 326 -15.88 -0.02 -4.68
CA VAL A 326 -16.96 0.78 -5.28
C VAL A 326 -17.01 0.59 -6.79
N THR A 327 -15.86 0.58 -7.45
CA THR A 327 -15.77 0.33 -8.90
C THR A 327 -16.27 -1.06 -9.25
N SER A 328 -15.84 -2.10 -8.53
CA SER A 328 -16.30 -3.47 -8.75
C SER A 328 -17.81 -3.60 -8.55
N LEU A 329 -18.35 -3.01 -7.48
CA LEU A 329 -19.79 -3.03 -7.22
C LEU A 329 -20.58 -2.27 -8.28
N ALA A 330 -20.06 -1.14 -8.76
CA ALA A 330 -20.72 -0.36 -9.81
C ALA A 330 -20.73 -1.08 -11.15
N LEU A 331 -19.63 -1.74 -11.52
CA LEU A 331 -19.52 -2.49 -12.78
C LEU A 331 -20.43 -3.75 -12.82
N ASN A 332 -20.70 -4.34 -11.65
CA ASN A 332 -21.51 -5.55 -11.52
C ASN A 332 -22.92 -5.27 -10.96
N ALA A 333 -23.36 -4.01 -10.96
CA ALA A 333 -24.65 -3.63 -10.41
C ALA A 333 -25.81 -4.15 -11.28
N GLU A 334 -26.69 -4.95 -10.70
CA GLU A 334 -27.96 -5.29 -11.29
C GLU A 334 -28.92 -4.10 -11.16
N GLN A 335 -29.67 -3.79 -12.23
CA GLN A 335 -30.66 -2.70 -12.25
C GLN A 335 -30.10 -1.29 -11.91
N ASN A 336 -28.79 -1.06 -12.09
CA ASN A 336 -28.10 0.19 -11.77
C ASN A 336 -28.19 0.65 -10.29
N GLU A 337 -28.47 -0.27 -9.38
CA GLU A 337 -28.53 -0.01 -7.95
C GLU A 337 -27.69 -1.03 -7.17
N VAL A 338 -26.88 -0.52 -6.22
CA VAL A 338 -26.05 -1.34 -5.33
C VAL A 338 -26.68 -1.34 -3.94
N GLY A 339 -27.12 -2.52 -3.50
CA GLY A 339 -27.72 -2.75 -2.18
C GLY A 339 -26.72 -3.23 -1.14
N ASP A 340 -27.15 -3.26 0.13
CA ASP A 340 -26.38 -3.73 1.29
C ASP A 340 -25.86 -5.18 1.14
N THR A 341 -26.67 -6.06 0.56
CA THR A 341 -26.29 -7.47 0.37
C THR A 341 -25.11 -7.65 -0.57
N ALA A 342 -25.02 -6.86 -1.65
CA ALA A 342 -23.92 -6.88 -2.59
C ALA A 342 -22.63 -6.38 -1.92
N VAL A 343 -22.71 -5.27 -1.18
CA VAL A 343 -21.59 -4.73 -0.39
C VAL A 343 -21.10 -5.74 0.63
N SER A 344 -22.01 -6.32 1.43
CA SER A 344 -21.66 -7.29 2.47
C SER A 344 -20.99 -8.55 1.90
N ARG A 345 -21.48 -9.04 0.76
CA ARG A 345 -20.89 -10.21 0.07
C ARG A 345 -19.45 -9.94 -0.34
N LEU A 346 -19.19 -8.76 -0.94
CA LEU A 346 -17.85 -8.41 -1.41
C LEU A 346 -16.89 -8.16 -0.23
N LEU A 347 -17.31 -7.40 0.79
CA LEU A 347 -16.47 -7.12 1.96
C LEU A 347 -16.11 -8.37 2.75
N ASN A 348 -17.03 -9.34 2.86
CA ASN A 348 -16.75 -10.63 3.54
C ASN A 348 -15.68 -11.45 2.81
N GLN A 349 -15.52 -11.32 1.49
CA GLN A 349 -14.43 -11.96 0.75
C GLN A 349 -13.06 -11.37 1.16
N PHE A 350 -12.96 -10.05 1.31
CA PHE A 350 -11.73 -9.41 1.77
C PHE A 350 -11.38 -9.79 3.21
N ASN A 351 -12.34 -9.84 4.12
CA ASN A 351 -12.10 -10.26 5.49
C ASN A 351 -11.57 -11.70 5.61
N ALA A 352 -12.03 -12.61 4.76
CA ALA A 352 -11.53 -13.97 4.71
C ALA A 352 -10.06 -14.01 4.23
N ASP A 353 -9.74 -13.26 3.18
CA ASP A 353 -8.39 -13.20 2.62
C ASP A 353 -7.39 -12.55 3.60
N GLU A 354 -7.78 -11.51 4.31
CA GLU A 354 -6.97 -10.86 5.34
C GLU A 354 -6.71 -11.79 6.53
N MET A 355 -7.72 -12.51 7.01
CA MET A 355 -7.55 -13.48 8.09
C MET A 355 -6.57 -14.59 7.68
N PHE A 356 -6.60 -15.04 6.44
CA PHE A 356 -5.62 -16.01 5.92
C PHE A 356 -4.23 -15.38 5.70
N ALA A 357 -4.15 -14.12 5.30
CA ALA A 357 -2.89 -13.39 5.16
C ALA A 357 -2.21 -13.18 6.52
N ASP A 358 -2.96 -12.80 7.54
CA ASP A 358 -2.48 -12.66 8.91
C ASP A 358 -1.98 -14.00 9.49
N ILE A 359 -2.70 -15.08 9.24
CA ILE A 359 -2.27 -16.43 9.65
C ILE A 359 -1.00 -16.83 8.88
N ARG A 360 -0.90 -16.55 7.57
CA ARG A 360 0.31 -16.84 6.77
C ARG A 360 1.51 -16.01 7.21
N SER A 361 1.31 -14.75 7.58
CA SER A 361 2.38 -13.89 8.09
C SER A 361 2.80 -14.27 9.51
N ALA A 362 1.85 -14.76 10.31
CA ALA A 362 2.11 -15.19 11.68
C ALA A 362 2.85 -16.53 11.74
N PHE A 363 2.64 -17.42 10.76
CA PHE A 363 3.22 -18.77 10.79
C PHE A 363 3.90 -19.11 9.45
N ASN A 364 5.09 -19.70 9.53
CA ASN A 364 5.78 -20.21 8.34
C ASN A 364 5.25 -21.62 7.98
N PHE A 365 4.29 -21.68 7.06
CA PHE A 365 3.68 -22.94 6.61
C PHE A 365 4.61 -23.84 5.79
N ASN A 366 5.82 -23.39 5.43
CA ASN A 366 6.84 -24.23 4.78
C ASN A 366 7.60 -25.11 5.78
N LEU A 367 7.39 -24.92 7.09
CA LEU A 367 7.97 -25.78 8.13
C LEU A 367 7.26 -27.15 8.18
N PRO A 368 7.98 -28.22 8.55
CA PRO A 368 7.36 -29.49 8.87
C PRO A 368 6.26 -29.32 9.94
N LEU A 369 5.16 -30.06 9.83
CA LEU A 369 4.00 -29.94 10.72
C LEU A 369 4.37 -29.97 12.21
N ARG A 370 5.39 -30.77 12.58
CA ARG A 370 5.86 -30.84 13.95
C ARG A 370 6.41 -29.51 14.46
N GLU A 371 7.24 -28.85 13.66
CA GLU A 371 7.87 -27.57 14.01
C GLU A 371 6.86 -26.44 14.05
N LEU A 372 5.95 -26.40 13.07
CA LEU A 372 4.85 -25.44 13.05
C LEU A 372 3.94 -25.58 14.28
N ARG A 373 3.66 -26.82 14.70
CA ARG A 373 2.87 -27.09 15.91
C ARG A 373 3.60 -26.63 17.17
N GLU A 374 4.91 -26.88 17.28
CA GLU A 374 5.72 -26.42 18.41
C GLU A 374 5.76 -24.89 18.50
N GLU A 375 5.83 -24.19 17.36
CA GLU A 375 5.79 -22.73 17.29
C GLU A 375 4.42 -22.18 17.71
N LEU A 376 3.32 -22.77 17.23
CA LEU A 376 1.96 -22.40 17.63
C LEU A 376 1.75 -22.59 19.14
N GLU A 377 2.16 -23.75 19.68
CA GLU A 377 2.06 -24.05 21.11
C GLU A 377 2.89 -23.06 21.94
N ARG A 378 4.09 -22.69 21.47
CA ARG A 378 4.95 -21.69 22.13
C ARG A 378 4.26 -20.35 22.25
N ARG A 379 3.75 -19.79 21.12
CA ARG A 379 3.04 -18.50 21.12
C ARG A 379 1.78 -18.51 21.97
N TYR A 380 1.04 -19.62 21.96
CA TYR A 380 -0.16 -19.80 22.76
C TYR A 380 0.16 -19.72 24.27
N PHE A 381 1.19 -20.42 24.72
CA PHE A 381 1.58 -20.38 26.12
C PHE A 381 2.18 -19.03 26.53
N GLU A 382 3.02 -18.43 25.71
CA GLU A 382 3.58 -17.09 25.96
C GLU A 382 2.48 -16.03 26.09
N PHE A 383 1.47 -16.09 25.24
CA PHE A 383 0.31 -15.20 25.32
C PHE A 383 -0.41 -15.32 26.67
N HIS A 384 -0.75 -16.54 27.09
CA HIS A 384 -1.44 -16.77 28.36
C HIS A 384 -0.57 -16.44 29.56
N ILE A 385 0.73 -16.68 29.49
CA ILE A 385 1.67 -16.30 30.56
C ILE A 385 1.71 -14.79 30.75
N ARG A 386 1.77 -14.03 29.66
CA ARG A 386 1.73 -12.56 29.72
C ARG A 386 0.38 -12.05 30.23
N GLN A 387 -0.72 -12.59 29.74
CA GLN A 387 -2.07 -12.18 30.11
C GLN A 387 -2.36 -12.40 31.59
N GLU A 388 -1.86 -13.50 32.19
CA GLU A 388 -2.04 -13.83 33.58
C GLU A 388 -0.88 -13.33 34.48
N ASN A 389 -0.09 -12.35 34.01
CA ASN A 389 1.02 -11.77 34.77
C ASN A 389 1.97 -12.81 35.39
N HIS A 390 2.28 -13.86 34.64
CA HIS A 390 3.15 -14.98 35.09
C HIS A 390 2.58 -15.82 36.23
N ASN A 391 1.27 -15.75 36.51
CA ASN A 391 0.62 -16.59 37.48
C ASN A 391 0.34 -18.00 36.92
N MET A 392 1.27 -18.91 37.09
CA MET A 392 1.21 -20.28 36.52
C MET A 392 -0.02 -21.10 36.93
N SER A 393 -0.62 -20.82 38.08
CA SER A 393 -1.84 -21.52 38.51
C SER A 393 -3.04 -21.08 37.69
N ARG A 394 -3.17 -19.77 37.39
CA ARG A 394 -4.21 -19.24 36.53
C ARG A 394 -3.98 -19.63 35.07
N VAL A 395 -2.73 -19.61 34.62
CA VAL A 395 -2.38 -20.11 33.28
C VAL A 395 -2.80 -21.56 33.10
N ALA A 396 -2.45 -22.45 34.04
CA ALA A 396 -2.82 -23.85 33.98
C ALA A 396 -4.33 -24.08 33.91
N GLN A 397 -5.10 -23.34 34.72
CA GLN A 397 -6.56 -23.40 34.73
C GLN A 397 -7.13 -22.89 33.35
N LYS A 398 -6.58 -21.83 32.81
CA LYS A 398 -7.07 -21.21 31.58
C LYS A 398 -6.78 -22.04 30.33
N VAL A 399 -5.61 -22.68 30.28
CA VAL A 399 -5.22 -23.58 29.18
C VAL A 399 -5.73 -25.01 29.32
N GLY A 400 -6.44 -25.34 30.43
CA GLY A 400 -7.02 -26.66 30.66
C GLY A 400 -6.00 -27.75 30.96
N LEU A 401 -4.84 -27.40 31.51
CA LEU A 401 -3.77 -28.35 31.86
C LEU A 401 -3.54 -28.41 33.39
N GLU A 402 -3.18 -29.58 33.90
CA GLU A 402 -2.62 -29.65 35.24
C GLU A 402 -1.28 -28.89 35.32
N ARG A 403 -1.03 -28.27 36.47
CA ARG A 403 0.15 -27.44 36.68
C ARG A 403 1.47 -28.18 36.41
N THR A 404 1.56 -29.44 36.80
CA THR A 404 2.73 -30.31 36.53
C THR A 404 2.93 -30.57 35.05
N HIS A 405 1.83 -30.77 34.33
CA HIS A 405 1.83 -31.00 32.90
C HIS A 405 2.20 -29.70 32.15
N LEU A 406 1.68 -28.54 32.57
CA LEU A 406 2.06 -27.22 32.01
C LEU A 406 3.56 -27.01 32.13
N TYR A 407 4.18 -27.20 33.31
CA TYR A 407 5.63 -26.98 33.45
C TYR A 407 6.46 -27.91 32.58
N ARG A 408 6.06 -29.18 32.43
CA ARG A 408 6.73 -30.11 31.51
C ARG A 408 6.62 -29.66 30.08
N LYS A 409 5.46 -29.15 29.64
CA LYS A 409 5.21 -28.68 28.30
C LYS A 409 6.01 -27.40 28.00
N LEU A 410 6.04 -26.44 28.93
CA LEU A 410 6.84 -25.19 28.78
C LEU A 410 8.33 -25.51 28.68
N LYS A 411 8.84 -26.46 29.46
CA LYS A 411 10.24 -26.92 29.37
C LYS A 411 10.54 -27.56 27.99
N GLN A 412 9.62 -28.36 27.47
CA GLN A 412 9.75 -29.01 26.15
C GLN A 412 9.81 -27.95 25.03
N LEU A 413 9.04 -26.87 25.16
CA LEU A 413 8.98 -25.78 24.18
C LEU A 413 10.11 -24.73 24.36
N GLY A 414 11.00 -24.92 25.34
CA GLY A 414 12.12 -24.00 25.62
C GLY A 414 11.69 -22.64 26.20
N ILE A 415 10.48 -22.55 26.77
CA ILE A 415 9.98 -21.31 27.38
C ILE A 415 10.56 -21.22 28.82
N THR A 416 11.39 -20.17 29.02
CA THR A 416 11.97 -19.87 30.33
C THR A 416 11.04 -18.95 31.10
N PHE A 417 10.75 -19.31 32.35
CA PHE A 417 9.96 -18.51 33.28
C PHE A 417 10.75 -18.27 34.56
N SER A 418 10.86 -17.00 34.94
CA SER A 418 11.48 -16.61 36.20
C SER A 418 10.52 -16.88 37.33
N ARG A 419 10.94 -17.71 38.29
CA ARG A 419 10.24 -17.81 39.60
C ARG A 419 10.47 -16.48 40.31
N ARG A 420 9.49 -15.59 40.35
CA ARG A 420 9.46 -14.55 41.38
C ARG A 420 9.31 -15.30 42.73
N ASN A 421 10.38 -15.26 43.51
CA ASN A 421 10.38 -15.71 44.88
C ASN A 421 9.29 -14.96 45.65
N ALA A 422 8.23 -15.68 46.04
CA ALA A 422 7.36 -15.27 47.11
C ALA A 422 8.14 -15.51 48.40
N SER A 423 8.93 -14.54 48.82
CA SER A 423 9.50 -14.54 50.19
C SER A 423 8.88 -13.38 50.96
N THR A 424 7.96 -13.82 51.84
CA THR A 424 7.81 -13.41 53.21
C THR A 424 7.33 -12.01 53.50
N GLU A 425 6.01 -11.86 53.60
CA GLU A 425 5.44 -11.13 54.72
C GLU A 425 4.99 -12.15 55.78
N LYS A 426 5.78 -12.32 56.82
CA LYS A 426 5.34 -12.80 58.13
C LYS A 426 5.76 -11.80 59.18
N THR A 427 4.77 -11.05 59.63
CA THR A 427 4.51 -10.63 61.03
C THR A 427 5.69 -10.73 62.03
N GLY A 428 5.97 -9.62 62.62
CA GLY A 428 6.75 -9.47 63.82
C GLY A 428 6.51 -8.09 64.43
N ASN A 429 5.45 -8.04 65.28
CA ASN A 429 5.18 -6.96 66.21
C ASN A 429 6.22 -7.03 67.33
N THR A 430 6.73 -5.92 67.81
CA THR A 430 6.88 -5.47 69.22
C THR A 430 8.12 -4.61 69.45
N ASN A 431 7.83 -3.49 70.02
CA ASN A 431 8.50 -2.74 71.09
C ASN A 431 9.84 -2.02 70.91
N THR A 432 9.67 -0.73 71.01
CA THR A 432 10.19 0.16 72.11
C THR A 432 11.70 0.49 72.18
N ALA A 433 11.91 1.78 72.31
CA ALA A 433 12.95 2.55 73.05
C ALA A 433 14.07 3.12 72.20
N THR A 434 13.98 4.39 71.94
CA THR A 434 14.62 5.52 72.67
C THR A 434 16.14 5.59 72.59
N ILE A 435 16.57 6.80 72.27
CA ILE A 435 17.78 7.49 72.74
C ILE A 435 18.93 7.72 71.70
N THR A 436 18.97 8.97 71.32
CA THR A 436 20.04 9.96 71.32
C THR A 436 21.32 9.81 70.49
N ASN A 437 21.51 10.91 69.80
CA ASN A 437 22.74 11.76 69.67
C ASN A 437 24.02 11.16 69.08
N SER A 438 24.58 11.74 68.12
CA SER A 438 25.53 12.85 67.98
C SER A 438 26.31 12.68 66.71
N VAL A 439 26.37 13.69 65.87
CA VAL A 439 27.40 14.71 65.67
C VAL A 439 28.72 14.21 65.07
N SER A 440 29.09 14.87 63.98
CA SER A 440 30.44 15.15 63.38
C SER A 440 31.14 13.94 62.72
N GLU A 441 31.59 14.05 61.48
CA GLU A 441 32.37 15.02 60.72
C GLU A 441 32.02 14.95 59.25
#